data_9e7ec6e8294fd3b60c22da29764c3472
#
_entry.id   9e7ec6e8294fd3b60c22da29764c3472
#
_cell.length_a   1.000
_cell.length_b   1.000
_cell.length_c   1.000
_cell.angle_alpha   90.00
_cell.angle_beta   90.00
_cell.angle_gamma   90.00
#
_symmetry.space_group_name_H-M   'P 1'
#
loop_
_entity.id
_entity.type
_entity.pdbx_description
1 polymer ?
#
loop_
_entity_poly.entity_id
_entity_poly.type
_entity_poly.pdbx_seq_one_letter_code
_entity_poly.pdbx_strand_id
1 'polypeptide(L)'
;MKRILATAIFLPILAFSYEINFNKSFSKVVNPDLLTTNINISVEKKDEKSVNIEIEKFNTFLKNTKNITIKNTNYNLTPKYDYENNKSIFKGFIANTRFIIESKDPKEINNFLADLMALKDSLKSDDIKINISNLSWEISENLQNKSIDELRVEVLLWIGNYTKELSNKIGKKCEVKNVNINENFDYPAFKNRVMSSSSDMVNRSESINISPINTEEIIKINTNFILDCK
;
A
#
# COMPACT_ATOMS: atom_id res chain seq x y z
N MET A 1 87.58 19.54 -16.07
CA MET A 1 86.48 18.58 -16.19
C MET A 1 85.25 19.14 -15.40
N LYS A 2 84.35 19.82 -16.10
CA LYS A 2 83.07 20.35 -15.47
C LYS A 2 81.99 19.31 -15.57
N ARG A 3 81.56 18.77 -14.44
CA ARG A 3 80.42 17.88 -14.36
C ARG A 3 79.11 18.71 -14.34
N ILE A 4 78.30 18.62 -15.41
CA ILE A 4 76.95 19.23 -15.47
C ILE A 4 76.03 18.26 -14.78
N LEU A 5 75.51 18.65 -13.63
CA LEU A 5 74.43 17.91 -12.94
C LEU A 5 73.11 18.29 -13.63
N ALA A 6 72.54 17.37 -14.39
CA ALA A 6 71.17 17.51 -14.95
C ALA A 6 70.12 17.21 -13.86
N THR A 7 69.58 18.27 -13.30
CA THR A 7 68.40 18.12 -12.34
C THR A 7 67.18 17.87 -13.14
N ALA A 8 66.64 16.63 -13.12
CA ALA A 8 65.33 16.26 -13.69
C ALA A 8 64.27 16.89 -12.80
N ILE A 9 63.57 17.91 -13.29
CA ILE A 9 62.40 18.50 -12.66
C ILE A 9 61.23 17.53 -12.90
N PHE A 10 60.86 16.76 -11.87
CA PHE A 10 59.65 15.95 -11.84
C PHE A 10 58.47 16.89 -11.61
N LEU A 11 57.80 17.35 -12.67
CA LEU A 11 56.53 18.05 -12.57
C LEU A 11 55.43 17.03 -12.14
N PRO A 12 54.80 17.21 -10.99
CA PRO A 12 53.67 16.38 -10.64
C PRO A 12 52.53 16.65 -11.64
N ILE A 13 52.12 15.62 -12.39
CA ILE A 13 50.93 15.68 -13.21
C ILE A 13 49.75 15.74 -12.23
N LEU A 14 49.19 16.94 -12.03
CA LEU A 14 47.96 17.14 -11.29
C LEU A 14 46.83 16.49 -12.12
N ALA A 15 46.51 15.26 -11.80
CA ALA A 15 45.34 14.61 -12.33
C ALA A 15 44.12 15.33 -11.73
N PHE A 16 43.48 16.20 -12.51
CA PHE A 16 42.21 16.82 -12.11
C PHE A 16 41.14 15.75 -12.12
N SER A 17 40.83 15.23 -10.93
CA SER A 17 39.62 14.42 -10.67
C SER A 17 38.46 15.37 -10.39
N TYR A 18 37.28 15.08 -10.96
CA TYR A 18 36.08 15.79 -10.63
C TYR A 18 34.97 14.80 -10.33
N GLU A 19 34.16 15.13 -9.34
CA GLU A 19 33.03 14.35 -8.91
C GLU A 19 31.74 14.81 -9.61
N ILE A 20 31.00 13.90 -10.18
CA ILE A 20 29.68 14.15 -10.79
C ILE A 20 28.61 13.59 -9.88
N ASN A 21 27.71 14.45 -9.42
CA ASN A 21 26.57 14.07 -8.60
C ASN A 21 25.28 14.39 -9.33
N PHE A 22 24.38 13.39 -9.47
CA PHE A 22 23.10 13.58 -10.13
C PHE A 22 22.06 12.56 -9.65
N ASN A 23 20.80 12.90 -9.88
CA ASN A 23 19.66 12.05 -9.55
C ASN A 23 19.01 11.50 -10.81
N LYS A 24 18.49 10.27 -10.71
CA LYS A 24 17.63 9.65 -11.73
C LYS A 24 16.55 8.83 -11.06
N SER A 25 15.35 8.90 -11.65
CA SER A 25 14.24 8.06 -11.25
C SER A 25 14.11 6.87 -12.18
N PHE A 26 13.74 5.73 -11.60
CA PHE A 26 13.40 4.50 -12.32
C PHE A 26 11.99 4.13 -11.94
N SER A 27 11.22 3.58 -12.87
CA SER A 27 9.82 3.25 -12.63
C SER A 27 9.42 1.99 -13.40
N LYS A 28 8.50 1.25 -12.80
CA LYS A 28 7.91 0.05 -13.38
C LYS A 28 6.40 0.13 -13.31
N VAL A 29 5.74 -0.15 -14.42
CA VAL A 29 4.28 -0.31 -14.48
C VAL A 29 3.94 -1.71 -14.00
N VAL A 30 2.97 -1.82 -13.10
CA VAL A 30 2.49 -3.09 -12.55
C VAL A 30 0.96 -3.12 -12.55
N ASN A 31 0.39 -4.30 -12.69
CA ASN A 31 -1.04 -4.51 -12.46
C ASN A 31 -1.24 -4.93 -11.00
N PRO A 32 -2.02 -4.17 -10.20
CA PRO A 32 -2.40 -4.59 -8.86
C PRO A 32 -2.97 -6.02 -8.85
N ASP A 33 -2.57 -6.81 -7.85
CA ASP A 33 -2.87 -8.24 -7.79
C ASP A 33 -3.67 -8.65 -6.55
N LEU A 34 -4.12 -7.66 -5.75
CA LEU A 34 -4.81 -7.88 -4.50
C LEU A 34 -6.08 -7.03 -4.43
N LEU A 35 -7.24 -7.66 -4.39
CA LEU A 35 -8.51 -6.97 -4.17
C LEU A 35 -8.73 -6.81 -2.67
N THR A 36 -9.01 -5.58 -2.21
CA THR A 36 -9.20 -5.25 -0.80
C THR A 36 -10.51 -4.53 -0.57
N THR A 37 -11.10 -4.67 0.63
CA THR A 37 -12.21 -3.84 1.08
C THR A 37 -12.23 -3.70 2.60
N ASN A 38 -12.71 -2.54 3.07
CA ASN A 38 -12.92 -2.29 4.49
C ASN A 38 -14.37 -2.62 4.87
N ILE A 39 -14.54 -3.32 5.97
CA ILE A 39 -15.84 -3.68 6.51
C ILE A 39 -15.96 -3.14 7.93
N ASN A 40 -17.10 -2.52 8.21
CA ASN A 40 -17.46 -2.09 9.55
C ASN A 40 -18.81 -2.71 9.92
N ILE A 41 -18.84 -3.49 10.98
CA ILE A 41 -20.04 -4.07 11.58
C ILE A 41 -20.37 -3.27 12.83
N SER A 42 -21.55 -2.70 12.89
CA SER A 42 -22.06 -1.95 14.04
C SER A 42 -23.26 -2.66 14.64
N VAL A 43 -23.25 -2.88 15.94
CA VAL A 43 -24.34 -3.51 16.69
C VAL A 43 -24.76 -2.60 17.83
N GLU A 44 -26.08 -2.35 17.94
CA GLU A 44 -26.66 -1.51 18.97
C GLU A 44 -27.66 -2.32 19.82
N LYS A 45 -27.48 -2.36 21.16
CA LYS A 45 -28.40 -3.02 22.09
C LYS A 45 -28.51 -2.22 23.39
N LYS A 46 -29.54 -2.54 24.19
CA LYS A 46 -29.79 -1.87 25.48
C LYS A 46 -28.72 -2.19 26.51
N ASP A 47 -28.09 -3.33 26.45
CA ASP A 47 -27.08 -3.78 27.39
C ASP A 47 -25.84 -4.33 26.70
N GLU A 48 -24.70 -4.24 27.37
CA GLU A 48 -23.37 -4.61 26.88
C GLU A 48 -23.30 -6.10 26.53
N LYS A 49 -23.89 -6.96 27.36
CA LYS A 49 -23.85 -8.42 27.16
C LYS A 49 -24.51 -8.81 25.85
N SER A 50 -25.67 -8.22 25.55
CA SER A 50 -26.41 -8.49 24.30
C SER A 50 -25.63 -8.03 23.08
N VAL A 51 -24.93 -6.88 23.15
CA VAL A 51 -24.04 -6.41 22.08
C VAL A 51 -22.92 -7.42 21.84
N ASN A 52 -22.24 -7.87 22.90
CA ASN A 52 -21.11 -8.78 22.78
C ASN A 52 -21.52 -10.16 22.22
N ILE A 53 -22.71 -10.66 22.58
CA ILE A 53 -23.25 -11.90 22.02
C ILE A 53 -23.46 -11.78 20.49
N GLU A 54 -23.97 -10.66 20.02
CA GLU A 54 -24.17 -10.47 18.58
C GLU A 54 -22.83 -10.32 17.84
N ILE A 55 -21.88 -9.55 18.38
CA ILE A 55 -20.55 -9.40 17.78
C ILE A 55 -19.81 -10.76 17.72
N GLU A 56 -19.95 -11.60 18.73
CA GLU A 56 -19.26 -12.90 18.75
C GLU A 56 -19.74 -13.85 17.64
N LYS A 57 -20.96 -13.70 17.15
CA LYS A 57 -21.44 -14.45 15.99
C LYS A 57 -20.64 -14.07 14.73
N PHE A 58 -20.38 -12.78 14.53
CA PHE A 58 -19.53 -12.30 13.43
C PHE A 58 -18.08 -12.73 13.62
N ASN A 59 -17.55 -12.64 14.84
CA ASN A 59 -16.19 -13.12 15.13
C ASN A 59 -16.04 -14.62 14.83
N THR A 60 -17.06 -15.42 15.16
CA THR A 60 -17.09 -16.85 14.85
C THR A 60 -17.11 -17.10 13.34
N PHE A 61 -17.91 -16.32 12.62
CA PHE A 61 -17.94 -16.35 11.15
C PHE A 61 -16.57 -16.02 10.57
N LEU A 62 -15.94 -14.94 11.03
CA LEU A 62 -14.61 -14.52 10.57
C LEU A 62 -13.53 -15.59 10.85
N LYS A 63 -13.54 -16.20 12.05
CA LYS A 63 -12.60 -17.29 12.42
C LYS A 63 -12.75 -18.53 11.54
N ASN A 64 -13.95 -18.80 11.05
CA ASN A 64 -14.24 -19.96 10.22
C ASN A 64 -14.08 -19.70 8.71
N THR A 65 -13.89 -18.45 8.32
CA THR A 65 -13.68 -18.07 6.92
C THR A 65 -12.34 -18.60 6.42
N LYS A 66 -12.36 -19.18 5.22
CA LYS A 66 -11.18 -19.67 4.49
C LYS A 66 -11.03 -18.89 3.19
N ASN A 67 -9.84 -18.94 2.59
CA ASN A 67 -9.51 -18.33 1.28
C ASN A 67 -9.54 -16.78 1.26
N ILE A 68 -9.76 -16.13 2.40
CA ILE A 68 -9.73 -14.69 2.58
C ILE A 68 -8.71 -14.35 3.67
N THR A 69 -7.88 -13.36 3.41
CA THR A 69 -7.02 -12.78 4.43
C THR A 69 -7.77 -11.67 5.16
N ILE A 70 -7.83 -11.75 6.49
CA ILE A 70 -8.46 -10.74 7.34
C ILE A 70 -7.38 -10.00 8.10
N LYS A 71 -7.35 -8.67 7.99
CA LYS A 71 -6.36 -7.80 8.60
C LYS A 71 -6.99 -6.68 9.42
N ASN A 72 -6.19 -6.08 10.30
CA ASN A 72 -6.50 -4.86 11.04
C ASN A 72 -7.84 -4.91 11.79
N THR A 73 -8.14 -6.06 12.42
CA THR A 73 -9.36 -6.21 13.22
C THR A 73 -9.29 -5.29 14.45
N ASN A 74 -10.29 -4.43 14.57
CA ASN A 74 -10.45 -3.53 15.71
C ASN A 74 -11.87 -3.65 16.26
N TYR A 75 -11.99 -3.71 17.59
CA TYR A 75 -13.25 -3.73 18.30
C TYR A 75 -13.34 -2.53 19.24
N ASN A 76 -14.47 -1.83 19.22
CA ASN A 76 -14.77 -0.73 20.11
C ASN A 76 -16.21 -0.84 20.62
N LEU A 77 -16.40 -0.70 21.94
CA LEU A 77 -17.70 -0.68 22.60
C LEU A 77 -17.84 0.65 23.35
N THR A 78 -18.93 1.36 23.09
CA THR A 78 -19.21 2.65 23.72
C THR A 78 -20.65 2.75 24.18
N PRO A 79 -20.96 3.44 25.30
CA PRO A 79 -22.31 3.77 25.66
C PRO A 79 -22.90 4.78 24.65
N LYS A 80 -24.19 4.61 24.33
CA LYS A 80 -24.96 5.50 23.47
C LYS A 80 -25.85 6.40 24.29
N TYR A 81 -25.80 7.70 24.00
CA TYR A 81 -26.66 8.71 24.60
C TYR A 81 -27.35 9.52 23.52
N ASP A 82 -28.63 9.84 23.75
CA ASP A 82 -29.36 10.83 22.96
C ASP A 82 -29.53 12.11 23.78
N TYR A 83 -29.63 13.25 23.11
CA TYR A 83 -29.87 14.55 23.73
C TYR A 83 -31.31 14.94 23.48
N GLU A 84 -32.11 14.95 24.55
CA GLU A 84 -33.49 15.40 24.53
C GLU A 84 -33.68 16.47 25.59
N ASN A 85 -34.23 17.63 25.24
CA ASN A 85 -34.50 18.76 26.16
C ASN A 85 -33.26 19.18 26.99
N ASN A 86 -32.08 19.27 26.35
CA ASN A 86 -30.80 19.60 27.02
C ASN A 86 -30.34 18.55 28.05
N LYS A 87 -30.89 17.33 28.05
CA LYS A 87 -30.47 16.25 28.92
C LYS A 87 -29.92 15.09 28.10
N SER A 88 -28.83 14.52 28.59
CA SER A 88 -28.24 13.29 28.03
C SER A 88 -29.01 12.09 28.58
N ILE A 89 -29.63 11.31 27.69
CA ILE A 89 -30.43 10.14 28.06
C ILE A 89 -29.69 8.90 27.53
N PHE A 90 -29.35 8.01 28.45
CA PHE A 90 -28.72 6.73 28.08
C PHE A 90 -29.69 5.88 27.28
N LYS A 91 -29.25 5.37 26.11
CA LYS A 91 -30.05 4.54 25.19
C LYS A 91 -29.54 3.10 25.03
N GLY A 92 -28.34 2.82 25.56
CA GLY A 92 -27.73 1.50 25.46
C GLY A 92 -26.26 1.56 25.10
N PHE A 93 -25.80 0.55 24.38
CA PHE A 93 -24.43 0.42 23.93
C PHE A 93 -24.35 0.21 22.42
N ILE A 94 -23.30 0.70 21.81
CA ILE A 94 -22.95 0.46 20.42
C ILE A 94 -21.57 -0.14 20.34
N ALA A 95 -21.45 -1.29 19.68
CA ALA A 95 -20.16 -1.86 19.33
C ALA A 95 -19.88 -1.71 17.84
N ASN A 96 -18.62 -1.47 17.53
CA ASN A 96 -18.12 -1.45 16.16
C ASN A 96 -16.97 -2.43 16.03
N THR A 97 -17.04 -3.31 15.04
CA THR A 97 -15.92 -4.16 14.61
C THR A 97 -15.53 -3.76 13.20
N ARG A 98 -14.26 -3.38 13.03
CA ARG A 98 -13.70 -3.00 11.72
C ARG A 98 -12.60 -3.97 11.35
N PHE A 99 -12.55 -4.34 10.08
CA PHE A 99 -11.50 -5.17 9.52
C PHE A 99 -11.37 -4.95 8.02
N ILE A 100 -10.22 -5.35 7.48
CA ILE A 100 -9.94 -5.36 6.05
C ILE A 100 -9.96 -6.82 5.60
N ILE A 101 -10.57 -7.09 4.47
CA ILE A 101 -10.47 -8.38 3.80
C ILE A 101 -9.70 -8.23 2.50
N GLU A 102 -8.91 -9.25 2.18
CA GLU A 102 -8.05 -9.29 1.01
C GLU A 102 -8.13 -10.65 0.33
N SER A 103 -8.18 -10.66 -1.01
CA SER A 103 -7.99 -11.86 -1.83
C SER A 103 -7.44 -11.50 -3.20
N LYS A 104 -6.73 -12.43 -3.81
CA LYS A 104 -6.33 -12.34 -5.24
C LYS A 104 -7.46 -12.74 -6.19
N ASP A 105 -8.44 -13.46 -5.69
CA ASP A 105 -9.60 -13.90 -6.47
C ASP A 105 -10.85 -13.06 -6.08
N PRO A 106 -11.39 -12.24 -7.01
CA PRO A 106 -12.61 -11.48 -6.78
C PRO A 106 -13.81 -12.33 -6.36
N LYS A 107 -13.86 -13.59 -6.79
CA LYS A 107 -14.96 -14.50 -6.41
C LYS A 107 -14.96 -14.78 -4.91
N GLU A 108 -13.79 -14.93 -4.30
CA GLU A 108 -13.70 -15.17 -2.86
C GLU A 108 -14.21 -13.96 -2.06
N ILE A 109 -13.88 -12.73 -2.52
CA ILE A 109 -14.44 -11.51 -1.90
C ILE A 109 -15.96 -11.47 -2.02
N ASN A 110 -16.49 -11.73 -3.22
CA ASN A 110 -17.94 -11.71 -3.46
C ASN A 110 -18.67 -12.79 -2.64
N ASN A 111 -18.12 -14.00 -2.57
CA ASN A 111 -18.67 -15.10 -1.75
C ASN A 111 -18.67 -14.71 -0.27
N PHE A 112 -17.55 -14.19 0.24
CA PHE A 112 -17.46 -13.73 1.61
C PHE A 112 -18.51 -12.65 1.93
N LEU A 113 -18.66 -11.65 1.05
CA LEU A 113 -19.64 -10.58 1.25
C LEU A 113 -21.07 -11.13 1.23
N ALA A 114 -21.38 -12.07 0.33
CA ALA A 114 -22.68 -12.72 0.28
C ALA A 114 -22.98 -13.52 1.57
N ASP A 115 -22.01 -14.30 2.05
CA ASP A 115 -22.14 -15.08 3.28
C ASP A 115 -22.28 -14.18 4.52
N LEU A 116 -21.52 -13.07 4.57
CA LEU A 116 -21.62 -12.08 5.64
C LEU A 116 -23.02 -11.42 5.67
N MET A 117 -23.58 -11.08 4.51
CA MET A 117 -24.92 -10.52 4.42
C MET A 117 -25.97 -11.54 4.78
N ALA A 118 -25.84 -12.80 4.34
CA ALA A 118 -26.72 -13.90 4.72
C ALA A 118 -26.72 -14.14 6.24
N LEU A 119 -25.54 -14.06 6.89
CA LEU A 119 -25.46 -14.13 8.35
C LEU A 119 -26.24 -12.99 8.99
N LYS A 120 -26.04 -11.73 8.56
CA LYS A 120 -26.78 -10.56 9.07
C LYS A 120 -28.30 -10.78 8.95
N ASP A 121 -28.77 -11.21 7.77
CA ASP A 121 -30.19 -11.41 7.49
C ASP A 121 -30.80 -12.54 8.35
N SER A 122 -30.01 -13.58 8.64
CA SER A 122 -30.42 -14.69 9.53
C SER A 122 -30.69 -14.23 10.96
N LEU A 123 -30.00 -13.16 11.40
CA LEU A 123 -30.13 -12.60 12.76
C LEU A 123 -31.43 -11.77 12.93
N LYS A 124 -32.10 -11.39 11.84
CA LYS A 124 -33.37 -10.66 11.83
C LYS A 124 -33.38 -9.45 12.78
N SER A 125 -32.32 -8.69 12.83
CA SER A 125 -32.12 -7.57 13.76
C SER A 125 -31.79 -6.29 13.00
N ASP A 126 -32.65 -5.27 13.17
CA ASP A 126 -32.44 -3.93 12.62
C ASP A 126 -31.31 -3.16 13.33
N ASP A 127 -30.89 -3.66 14.50
CA ASP A 127 -29.83 -3.07 15.32
C ASP A 127 -28.41 -3.40 14.78
N ILE A 128 -28.32 -4.21 13.71
CA ILE A 128 -27.06 -4.61 13.08
C ILE A 128 -26.90 -3.90 11.74
N LYS A 129 -25.84 -3.13 11.62
CA LYS A 129 -25.48 -2.43 10.37
C LYS A 129 -24.13 -2.92 9.88
N ILE A 130 -24.05 -3.25 8.59
CA ILE A 130 -22.79 -3.58 7.91
C ILE A 130 -22.53 -2.51 6.86
N ASN A 131 -21.36 -1.91 6.94
CA ASN A 131 -20.86 -0.96 5.95
C ASN A 131 -19.64 -1.56 5.26
N ILE A 132 -19.71 -1.65 3.93
CA ILE A 132 -18.63 -2.12 3.06
C ILE A 132 -18.14 -0.92 2.26
N SER A 133 -16.87 -0.63 2.32
CA SER A 133 -16.27 0.55 1.69
C SER A 133 -14.90 0.28 1.10
N ASN A 134 -14.49 1.10 0.14
CA ASN A 134 -13.16 1.07 -0.48
C ASN A 134 -12.82 -0.29 -1.12
N LEU A 135 -13.75 -0.85 -1.90
CA LEU A 135 -13.42 -2.02 -2.71
C LEU A 135 -12.50 -1.58 -3.85
N SER A 136 -11.24 -1.98 -3.80
CA SER A 136 -10.20 -1.54 -4.73
C SER A 136 -9.15 -2.62 -4.96
N TRP A 137 -8.52 -2.56 -6.14
CA TRP A 137 -7.31 -3.30 -6.40
C TRP A 137 -6.11 -2.57 -5.81
N GLU A 138 -5.23 -3.31 -5.17
CA GLU A 138 -4.00 -2.82 -4.56
C GLU A 138 -2.81 -3.71 -4.96
N ILE A 139 -1.62 -3.15 -4.89
CA ILE A 139 -0.38 -3.90 -5.10
C ILE A 139 -0.09 -4.70 -3.84
N SER A 140 -0.01 -6.04 -3.93
CA SER A 140 0.41 -6.87 -2.80
C SER A 140 1.85 -6.57 -2.39
N GLU A 141 2.17 -6.75 -1.11
CA GLU A 141 3.54 -6.59 -0.60
C GLU A 141 4.56 -7.44 -1.38
N ASN A 142 4.18 -8.64 -1.79
CA ASN A 142 5.04 -9.51 -2.59
C ASN A 142 5.32 -8.92 -3.98
N LEU A 143 4.28 -8.43 -4.68
CA LEU A 143 4.44 -7.80 -5.99
C LEU A 143 5.25 -6.51 -5.88
N GLN A 144 5.03 -5.73 -4.84
CA GLN A 144 5.77 -4.52 -4.54
C GLN A 144 7.26 -4.83 -4.35
N ASN A 145 7.59 -5.72 -3.42
CA ASN A 145 8.98 -6.08 -3.10
C ASN A 145 9.70 -6.65 -4.33
N LYS A 146 9.06 -7.55 -5.08
CA LYS A 146 9.61 -8.09 -6.32
C LYS A 146 9.91 -6.98 -7.34
N SER A 147 8.98 -6.04 -7.52
CA SER A 147 9.16 -4.95 -8.48
C SER A 147 10.27 -3.98 -8.07
N ILE A 148 10.45 -3.75 -6.78
CA ILE A 148 11.55 -2.96 -6.23
C ILE A 148 12.88 -3.65 -6.47
N ASP A 149 12.98 -4.95 -6.22
CA ASP A 149 14.21 -5.71 -6.47
C ASP A 149 14.60 -5.68 -7.95
N GLU A 150 13.64 -5.80 -8.85
CA GLU A 150 13.86 -5.67 -10.29
C GLU A 150 14.36 -4.25 -10.66
N LEU A 151 13.78 -3.21 -10.07
CA LEU A 151 14.23 -1.83 -10.26
C LEU A 151 15.64 -1.59 -9.70
N ARG A 152 16.00 -2.19 -8.56
CA ARG A 152 17.37 -2.13 -8.01
C ARG A 152 18.40 -2.72 -9.00
N VAL A 153 18.08 -3.86 -9.59
CA VAL A 153 18.93 -4.46 -10.62
C VAL A 153 19.05 -3.56 -11.85
N GLU A 154 17.93 -2.99 -12.31
CA GLU A 154 17.91 -2.04 -13.43
C GLU A 154 18.82 -0.83 -13.16
N VAL A 155 18.74 -0.24 -11.97
CA VAL A 155 19.61 0.87 -11.53
C VAL A 155 21.08 0.52 -11.67
N LEU A 156 21.50 -0.64 -11.16
CA LEU A 156 22.90 -1.06 -11.16
C LEU A 156 23.40 -1.35 -12.59
N LEU A 157 22.59 -1.98 -13.43
CA LEU A 157 22.91 -2.21 -14.83
C LEU A 157 23.02 -0.88 -15.60
N TRP A 158 22.06 0.01 -15.37
CA TRP A 158 22.03 1.31 -16.02
C TRP A 158 23.27 2.14 -15.70
N ILE A 159 23.64 2.26 -14.40
CA ILE A 159 24.79 3.10 -14.01
C ILE A 159 26.10 2.52 -14.55
N GLY A 160 26.25 1.20 -14.58
CA GLY A 160 27.42 0.56 -15.15
C GLY A 160 27.60 0.85 -16.65
N ASN A 161 26.51 0.84 -17.42
CA ASN A 161 26.52 1.20 -18.83
C ASN A 161 26.74 2.69 -19.05
N TYR A 162 26.02 3.53 -18.30
CA TYR A 162 26.15 4.99 -18.37
C TYR A 162 27.57 5.45 -18.09
N THR A 163 28.24 4.90 -17.06
CA THR A 163 29.60 5.26 -16.69
C THR A 163 30.59 4.92 -17.81
N LYS A 164 30.44 3.79 -18.49
CA LYS A 164 31.27 3.40 -19.65
C LYS A 164 31.07 4.36 -20.82
N GLU A 165 29.82 4.66 -21.17
CA GLU A 165 29.49 5.59 -22.24
C GLU A 165 30.01 7.00 -21.95
N LEU A 166 29.83 7.47 -20.70
CA LEU A 166 30.32 8.77 -20.25
C LEU A 166 31.83 8.85 -20.40
N SER A 167 32.56 7.83 -19.91
CA SER A 167 34.03 7.75 -20.02
C SER A 167 34.51 7.92 -21.46
N ASN A 168 33.85 7.23 -22.40
CA ASN A 168 34.17 7.29 -23.82
C ASN A 168 33.90 8.69 -24.42
N LYS A 169 32.79 9.32 -24.02
CA LYS A 169 32.36 10.62 -24.58
C LYS A 169 33.25 11.77 -24.12
N ILE A 170 33.69 11.74 -22.85
CA ILE A 170 34.51 12.83 -22.28
C ILE A 170 36.01 12.57 -22.32
N GLY A 171 36.43 11.38 -22.78
CA GLY A 171 37.83 11.01 -22.87
C GLY A 171 38.54 10.88 -21.49
N LYS A 172 37.79 10.57 -20.44
CA LYS A 172 38.25 10.39 -19.07
C LYS A 172 37.75 9.10 -18.48
N LYS A 173 38.52 8.47 -17.60
CA LYS A 173 38.08 7.27 -16.89
C LYS A 173 37.14 7.66 -15.76
N CYS A 174 35.83 7.35 -15.89
CA CYS A 174 34.83 7.51 -14.84
C CYS A 174 34.54 6.17 -14.15
N GLU A 175 34.42 6.23 -12.84
CA GLU A 175 34.05 5.08 -11.99
C GLU A 175 32.89 5.44 -11.07
N VAL A 176 32.05 4.46 -10.76
CA VAL A 176 30.95 4.65 -9.81
C VAL A 176 31.51 4.71 -8.41
N LYS A 177 31.38 5.86 -7.72
CA LYS A 177 31.83 6.05 -6.34
C LYS A 177 30.76 5.68 -5.34
N ASN A 178 29.50 6.05 -5.62
CA ASN A 178 28.37 5.77 -4.74
C ASN A 178 27.07 5.65 -5.54
N VAL A 179 26.19 4.76 -5.08
CA VAL A 179 24.81 4.61 -5.54
C VAL A 179 23.93 4.59 -4.30
N ASN A 180 23.10 5.60 -4.13
CA ASN A 180 22.14 5.66 -3.03
C ASN A 180 20.74 5.55 -3.59
N ILE A 181 20.11 4.39 -3.37
CA ILE A 181 18.73 4.11 -3.79
C ILE A 181 17.80 4.54 -2.66
N ASN A 182 17.01 5.58 -2.93
CA ASN A 182 16.01 6.07 -1.99
C ASN A 182 14.65 5.42 -2.31
N GLU A 183 14.19 4.60 -1.37
CA GLU A 183 12.94 3.84 -1.42
C GLU A 183 11.80 4.57 -0.68
N ASN A 184 11.92 5.89 -0.50
CA ASN A 184 10.79 6.65 0.00
C ASN A 184 9.66 6.55 -1.01
N PHE A 185 8.75 5.62 -0.72
CA PHE A 185 7.50 5.46 -1.46
C PHE A 185 6.66 6.69 -1.15
N ASP A 186 6.64 7.64 -2.07
CA ASP A 186 5.48 8.50 -2.19
C ASP A 186 4.34 7.56 -2.60
N TYR A 187 3.66 6.97 -1.62
CA TYR A 187 2.34 6.41 -1.90
C TYR A 187 1.56 7.56 -2.50
N PRO A 188 1.14 7.48 -3.77
CA PRO A 188 0.22 8.47 -4.27
C PRO A 188 -0.95 8.46 -3.28
N ALA A 189 -1.09 9.56 -2.53
CA ALA A 189 -2.19 9.71 -1.58
C ALA A 189 -3.43 9.29 -2.36
N PHE A 190 -4.05 8.17 -1.94
CA PHE A 190 -5.23 7.63 -2.58
C PHE A 190 -6.15 8.79 -2.89
N LYS A 191 -6.25 9.17 -4.15
CA LYS A 191 -7.34 10.02 -4.58
C LYS A 191 -8.57 9.16 -4.42
N ASN A 192 -9.16 9.23 -3.22
CA ASN A 192 -10.46 8.69 -2.94
C ASN A 192 -11.40 9.21 -4.05
N ARG A 193 -11.53 8.44 -5.12
CA ARG A 193 -12.70 8.55 -5.96
C ARG A 193 -13.81 7.92 -5.11
N VAL A 194 -14.41 8.77 -4.28
CA VAL A 194 -15.67 8.47 -3.65
C VAL A 194 -16.64 8.18 -4.79
N MET A 195 -16.80 6.91 -5.13
CA MET A 195 -18.04 6.50 -5.74
C MET A 195 -19.07 6.67 -4.64
N SER A 196 -19.85 7.74 -4.71
CA SER A 196 -21.06 7.90 -3.93
C SER A 196 -21.97 6.74 -4.30
N SER A 197 -21.91 5.66 -3.53
CA SER A 197 -22.96 4.66 -3.52
C SER A 197 -24.16 5.34 -2.91
N SER A 198 -25.12 5.69 -3.76
CA SER A 198 -26.46 6.07 -3.32
C SER A 198 -26.98 5.00 -2.38
N SER A 199 -27.47 5.43 -1.24
CA SER A 199 -27.97 4.64 -0.11
C SER A 199 -29.27 3.86 -0.39
N ASP A 200 -29.55 3.43 -1.60
CA ASP A 200 -30.79 2.77 -2.01
C ASP A 200 -30.59 1.34 -2.52
N MET A 201 -29.60 0.60 -2.00
CA MET A 201 -29.55 -0.85 -2.21
C MET A 201 -30.09 -1.60 -1.00
N VAL A 202 -31.36 -1.39 -0.70
CA VAL A 202 -32.13 -2.26 0.19
C VAL A 202 -33.15 -3.02 -0.64
N ASN A 203 -33.05 -4.36 -0.55
CA ASN A 203 -33.95 -5.40 -1.07
C ASN A 203 -33.71 -5.86 -2.51
N ARG A 204 -32.65 -6.68 -2.69
CA ARG A 204 -32.71 -7.84 -3.60
C ARG A 204 -31.58 -8.80 -3.25
N SER A 205 -31.90 -10.07 -3.05
CA SER A 205 -31.00 -11.21 -2.94
C SER A 205 -30.38 -11.55 -4.31
N GLU A 206 -29.86 -10.55 -5.02
CA GLU A 206 -29.05 -10.78 -6.20
C GLU A 206 -27.59 -10.88 -5.75
N SER A 207 -26.89 -11.89 -6.23
CA SER A 207 -25.47 -12.12 -5.95
C SER A 207 -24.68 -10.83 -6.13
N ILE A 208 -24.06 -10.37 -5.05
CA ILE A 208 -23.13 -9.23 -5.09
C ILE A 208 -21.98 -9.66 -6.00
N ASN A 209 -21.93 -9.13 -7.21
CA ASN A 209 -20.84 -9.38 -8.15
C ASN A 209 -20.19 -8.04 -8.46
N ILE A 210 -19.35 -7.58 -7.54
CA ILE A 210 -18.60 -6.33 -7.68
C ILE A 210 -17.18 -6.67 -8.07
N SER A 211 -16.76 -6.23 -9.25
CA SER A 211 -15.37 -6.30 -9.70
C SER A 211 -14.96 -4.91 -10.16
N PRO A 212 -14.26 -4.12 -9.33
CA PRO A 212 -13.74 -2.83 -9.75
C PRO A 212 -12.74 -3.03 -10.91
N ILE A 213 -12.69 -2.05 -11.79
CA ILE A 213 -11.73 -2.07 -12.91
C ILE A 213 -10.33 -2.01 -12.32
N ASN A 214 -9.49 -2.99 -12.70
CA ASN A 214 -8.08 -2.98 -12.37
C ASN A 214 -7.37 -2.01 -13.32
N THR A 215 -6.64 -1.05 -12.77
CA THR A 215 -5.85 -0.07 -13.51
C THR A 215 -4.39 -0.23 -13.17
N GLU A 216 -3.54 -0.08 -14.19
CA GLU A 216 -2.10 -0.11 -14.00
C GLU A 216 -1.64 0.97 -12.99
N GLU A 217 -0.67 0.60 -12.17
CA GLU A 217 -0.02 1.48 -11.22
C GLU A 217 1.48 1.56 -11.49
N ILE A 218 2.13 2.61 -10.99
CA ILE A 218 3.55 2.86 -11.21
C ILE A 218 4.29 2.77 -9.88
N ILE A 219 5.22 1.81 -9.79
CA ILE A 219 6.21 1.75 -8.72
C ILE A 219 7.43 2.55 -9.16
N LYS A 220 7.90 3.47 -8.32
CA LYS A 220 9.01 4.38 -8.61
C LYS A 220 10.02 4.38 -7.49
N ILE A 221 11.31 4.40 -7.86
CA ILE A 221 12.43 4.63 -6.94
C ILE A 221 13.26 5.81 -7.43
N ASN A 222 13.85 6.54 -6.50
CA ASN A 222 14.75 7.66 -6.80
C ASN A 222 16.17 7.30 -6.39
N THR A 223 17.13 7.51 -7.28
CA THR A 223 18.51 7.14 -7.02
C THR A 223 19.43 8.33 -7.20
N ASN A 224 20.31 8.52 -6.25
CA ASN A 224 21.42 9.46 -6.33
C ASN A 224 22.69 8.70 -6.70
N PHE A 225 23.42 9.22 -7.68
CA PHE A 225 24.68 8.67 -8.18
C PHE A 225 25.83 9.65 -7.95
N ILE A 226 26.94 9.12 -7.52
CA ILE A 226 28.21 9.85 -7.44
C ILE A 226 29.24 9.10 -8.27
N LEU A 227 29.80 9.78 -9.29
CA LEU A 227 30.87 9.28 -10.14
C LEU A 227 32.14 10.06 -9.85
N ASP A 228 33.30 9.39 -9.92
CA ASP A 228 34.64 9.99 -9.90
C ASP A 228 35.27 9.82 -11.28
N CYS A 229 35.65 10.93 -11.91
CA CYS A 229 36.21 10.94 -13.26
C CYS A 229 37.66 11.52 -13.25
N LYS A 230 38.63 10.76 -13.77
CA LYS A 230 40.08 11.07 -13.77
C LYS A 230 40.66 11.16 -15.17
#